data_82e40cf26c9a6429a74cf39b8cbed3e2
#
_entry.id   82e40cf26c9a6429a74cf39b8cbed3e2
#
_cell.length_a   1.000
_cell.length_b   1.000
_cell.length_c   1.000
_cell.angle_alpha   90.00
_cell.angle_beta   90.00
_cell.angle_gamma   90.00
#
_symmetry.space_group_name_H-M   'P 1'
#
loop_
_entity.id
_entity.type
_entity.pdbx_description
1 polymer ?
#
loop_
_entity_poly.entity_id
_entity_poly.type
_entity_poly.pdbx_seq_one_letter_code
_entity_poly.pdbx_strand_id
1 'polypeptide(L)'
;NPNGSSTIANLDRWFNQRKKSQIAGINLIYFTGHGGKGGSKTPHNTTVYLWSNVRLKVDEFVKKLDQLPIEQSTILVMVQCYSGGFANVLFENGDPKKGLSKHARAGFFSTIQTRVAAGCTPDIREENYQEYSTSFWEALSGVSRIGKKISKPDYNSDGQTSLMEAHSYVSINSNTIDIPIKTSDVLLRKFLPDEFKPKVKTPEKTG
;
A
#
# COMPACT_ATOMS: atom_id res chain seq x y z
N ASN A 1 12.85 -7.68 -18.34
CA ASN A 1 12.99 -6.39 -19.03
C ASN A 1 11.84 -5.49 -18.56
N PRO A 2 12.10 -4.34 -17.97
CA PRO A 2 11.01 -3.45 -17.57
C PRO A 2 10.22 -3.01 -18.81
N ASN A 3 8.90 -3.12 -18.73
CA ASN A 3 7.99 -2.77 -19.82
C ASN A 3 7.86 -1.25 -20.05
N GLY A 4 8.79 -0.45 -19.52
CA GLY A 4 8.85 1.00 -19.63
C GLY A 4 8.89 1.71 -18.28
N SER A 5 9.05 3.02 -18.31
CA SER A 5 9.02 3.89 -17.13
C SER A 5 7.63 3.96 -16.49
N SER A 6 7.56 4.35 -15.21
CA SER A 6 6.31 4.48 -14.46
C SER A 6 5.54 5.74 -14.86
N THR A 7 5.02 5.77 -16.08
CA THR A 7 4.16 6.84 -16.61
C THR A 7 2.70 6.45 -16.61
N ILE A 8 1.80 7.44 -16.66
CA ILE A 8 0.36 7.18 -16.84
C ILE A 8 0.10 6.36 -18.11
N ALA A 9 0.78 6.70 -19.22
CA ALA A 9 0.60 6.00 -20.49
C ALA A 9 0.97 4.50 -20.40
N ASN A 10 2.06 4.16 -19.73
CA ASN A 10 2.46 2.77 -19.55
C ASN A 10 1.54 2.04 -18.57
N LEU A 11 1.10 2.74 -17.52
CA LEU A 11 0.10 2.20 -16.59
C LEU A 11 -1.22 1.92 -17.31
N ASP A 12 -1.71 2.84 -18.14
CA ASP A 12 -2.93 2.67 -18.93
C ASP A 12 -2.80 1.52 -19.94
N ARG A 13 -1.63 1.39 -20.55
CA ARG A 13 -1.35 0.25 -21.44
C ARG A 13 -1.47 -1.07 -20.69
N TRP A 14 -0.90 -1.15 -19.49
CA TRP A 14 -1.00 -2.35 -18.66
C TRP A 14 -2.44 -2.66 -18.27
N PHE A 15 -3.21 -1.67 -17.79
CA PHE A 15 -4.62 -1.85 -17.46
C PHE A 15 -5.45 -2.29 -18.68
N ASN A 16 -5.20 -1.69 -19.85
CA ASN A 16 -5.88 -2.07 -21.09
C ASN A 16 -5.55 -3.52 -21.53
N GLN A 17 -4.32 -3.98 -21.32
CA GLN A 17 -3.95 -5.37 -21.56
C GLN A 17 -4.66 -6.31 -20.59
N ARG A 18 -4.69 -5.97 -19.30
CA ARG A 18 -5.37 -6.77 -18.27
C ARG A 18 -6.88 -6.80 -18.46
N LYS A 19 -7.49 -5.69 -18.84
CA LYS A 19 -8.92 -5.60 -19.17
C LYS A 19 -9.32 -6.53 -20.33
N LYS A 20 -8.44 -6.69 -21.32
CA LYS A 20 -8.69 -7.59 -22.46
C LYS A 20 -8.46 -9.06 -22.11
N SER A 21 -7.76 -9.34 -21.04
CA SER A 21 -7.48 -10.70 -20.60
C SER A 21 -8.72 -11.29 -19.92
N GLN A 22 -9.23 -12.38 -20.47
CA GLN A 22 -10.34 -13.16 -19.87
C GLN A 22 -9.85 -14.11 -18.75
N ILE A 23 -8.56 -14.07 -18.43
CA ILE A 23 -7.95 -14.99 -17.48
C ILE A 23 -8.21 -14.47 -16.07
N ALA A 24 -8.90 -15.26 -15.25
CA ALA A 24 -8.99 -15.04 -13.82
C ALA A 24 -7.59 -15.08 -13.17
N GLY A 25 -7.38 -14.33 -12.11
CA GLY A 25 -6.10 -14.35 -11.43
C GLY A 25 -5.87 -13.17 -10.50
N ILE A 26 -4.66 -13.10 -9.98
CA ILE A 26 -4.25 -12.05 -9.03
C ILE A 26 -3.28 -11.10 -9.74
N ASN A 27 -3.59 -9.83 -9.69
CA ASN A 27 -2.70 -8.75 -10.08
C ASN A 27 -1.95 -8.28 -8.83
N LEU A 28 -0.64 -8.48 -8.77
CA LEU A 28 0.21 -7.93 -7.73
C LEU A 28 0.82 -6.61 -8.23
N ILE A 29 0.53 -5.52 -7.53
CA ILE A 29 1.08 -4.20 -7.82
C ILE A 29 1.94 -3.76 -6.66
N TYR A 30 3.25 -3.69 -6.90
CA TYR A 30 4.22 -3.16 -5.97
C TYR A 30 4.63 -1.75 -6.40
N PHE A 31 4.55 -0.79 -5.47
CA PHE A 31 4.99 0.57 -5.71
C PHE A 31 6.00 1.02 -4.65
N THR A 32 7.14 1.47 -5.14
CA THR A 32 8.16 2.21 -4.37
C THR A 32 8.43 3.54 -5.04
N GLY A 33 8.64 4.60 -4.26
CA GLY A 33 8.85 5.94 -4.79
C GLY A 33 8.32 7.02 -3.84
N HIS A 34 7.99 8.17 -4.38
CA HIS A 34 7.47 9.27 -3.57
C HIS A 34 5.95 9.24 -3.47
N GLY A 35 5.44 9.71 -2.32
CA GLY A 35 4.02 9.88 -2.05
C GLY A 35 3.70 11.26 -1.50
N GLY A 36 2.45 11.68 -1.66
CA GLY A 36 1.95 12.97 -1.22
C GLY A 36 0.68 12.87 -0.38
N LYS A 37 0.48 13.85 0.49
CA LYS A 37 -0.73 13.97 1.33
C LYS A 37 -1.99 14.12 0.49
N GLY A 38 -3.10 13.61 1.02
CA GLY A 38 -4.44 13.98 0.56
C GLY A 38 -4.80 15.42 0.93
N GLY A 39 -5.82 15.96 0.29
CA GLY A 39 -6.35 17.28 0.61
C GLY A 39 -7.02 17.33 1.97
N SER A 40 -7.19 18.53 2.57
CA SER A 40 -7.82 18.70 3.88
C SER A 40 -9.23 18.13 3.94
N LYS A 41 -10.00 18.22 2.86
CA LYS A 41 -11.36 17.67 2.75
C LYS A 41 -11.40 16.18 2.43
N THR A 42 -10.33 15.64 1.86
CA THR A 42 -10.18 14.24 1.42
C THR A 42 -8.82 13.68 1.82
N PRO A 43 -8.53 13.58 3.13
CA PRO A 43 -7.19 13.18 3.63
C PRO A 43 -6.82 11.74 3.23
N HIS A 44 -7.80 10.90 2.92
CA HIS A 44 -7.60 9.53 2.42
C HIS A 44 -7.16 9.50 0.94
N ASN A 45 -7.45 10.56 0.17
CA ASN A 45 -7.11 10.62 -1.26
C ASN A 45 -5.66 11.07 -1.44
N THR A 46 -4.72 10.27 -0.96
CA THR A 46 -3.28 10.49 -1.08
C THR A 46 -2.78 10.24 -2.49
N THR A 47 -1.51 10.49 -2.74
CA THR A 47 -0.96 10.53 -4.10
C THR A 47 0.31 9.69 -4.17
N VAL A 48 0.53 8.98 -5.28
CA VAL A 48 1.84 8.51 -5.72
C VAL A 48 2.38 9.42 -6.81
N TYR A 49 3.69 9.61 -6.84
CA TYR A 49 4.38 10.34 -7.90
C TYR A 49 4.99 9.35 -8.88
N LEU A 50 4.54 9.42 -10.10
CA LEU A 50 5.07 8.67 -11.23
C LEU A 50 6.23 9.44 -11.86
N TRP A 51 6.80 8.89 -12.92
CA TRP A 51 7.87 9.54 -13.68
C TRP A 51 7.49 10.98 -14.07
N SER A 52 8.46 11.90 -14.03
CA SER A 52 8.27 13.33 -14.26
C SER A 52 7.31 14.02 -13.27
N ASN A 53 7.24 13.53 -12.03
CA ASN A 53 6.39 14.07 -10.97
C ASN A 53 4.88 14.09 -11.30
N VAL A 54 4.45 13.27 -12.23
CA VAL A 54 3.02 13.11 -12.53
C VAL A 54 2.34 12.47 -11.33
N ARG A 55 1.23 13.06 -10.91
CA ARG A 55 0.48 12.62 -9.74
C ARG A 55 -0.59 11.61 -10.13
N LEU A 56 -0.74 10.56 -9.33
CA LEU A 56 -1.85 9.64 -9.42
C LEU A 56 -2.45 9.48 -8.02
N LYS A 57 -3.69 9.92 -7.86
CA LYS A 57 -4.42 9.87 -6.58
C LYS A 57 -5.16 8.54 -6.42
N VAL A 58 -5.58 8.26 -5.18
CA VAL A 58 -6.33 7.04 -4.84
C VAL A 58 -7.59 6.89 -5.71
N ASP A 59 -8.41 7.94 -5.83
CA ASP A 59 -9.65 7.90 -6.60
C ASP A 59 -9.43 7.68 -8.10
N GLU A 60 -8.38 8.26 -8.67
CA GLU A 60 -7.97 8.04 -10.05
C GLU A 60 -7.46 6.61 -10.26
N PHE A 61 -6.71 6.09 -9.30
CA PHE A 61 -6.21 4.72 -9.34
C PHE A 61 -7.35 3.70 -9.21
N VAL A 62 -8.32 3.96 -8.32
CA VAL A 62 -9.51 3.12 -8.18
C VAL A 62 -10.31 3.05 -9.47
N LYS A 63 -10.49 4.17 -10.19
CA LYS A 63 -11.17 4.17 -11.50
C LYS A 63 -10.47 3.26 -12.52
N LYS A 64 -9.14 3.11 -12.43
CA LYS A 64 -8.41 2.17 -13.29
C LYS A 64 -8.62 0.73 -12.83
N LEU A 65 -8.58 0.47 -11.52
CA LEU A 65 -8.86 -0.85 -10.94
C LEU A 65 -10.29 -1.34 -11.24
N ASP A 66 -11.27 -0.42 -11.27
CA ASP A 66 -12.68 -0.74 -11.57
C ASP A 66 -12.91 -1.17 -13.04
N GLN A 67 -11.90 -0.96 -13.90
CA GLN A 67 -11.97 -1.41 -15.30
C GLN A 67 -11.52 -2.86 -15.50
N LEU A 68 -10.90 -3.46 -14.50
CA LEU A 68 -10.46 -4.86 -14.56
C LEU A 68 -11.70 -5.79 -14.53
N PRO A 69 -11.61 -6.98 -15.14
CA PRO A 69 -12.63 -8.01 -14.96
C PRO A 69 -12.85 -8.35 -13.49
N ILE A 70 -14.07 -8.68 -13.11
CA ILE A 70 -14.44 -8.97 -11.71
C ILE A 70 -13.73 -10.22 -11.17
N GLU A 71 -13.32 -11.12 -12.04
CA GLU A 71 -12.59 -12.35 -11.75
C GLU A 71 -11.10 -12.09 -11.46
N GLN A 72 -10.65 -10.86 -11.67
CA GLN A 72 -9.28 -10.46 -11.40
C GLN A 72 -9.18 -9.73 -10.06
N SER A 73 -8.60 -10.39 -9.09
CA SER A 73 -8.29 -9.78 -7.80
C SER A 73 -7.03 -8.90 -7.89
N THR A 74 -6.91 -7.93 -7.00
CA THR A 74 -5.72 -7.08 -6.92
C THR A 74 -5.14 -7.07 -5.51
N ILE A 75 -3.84 -7.28 -5.42
CA ILE A 75 -3.06 -7.11 -4.19
C ILE A 75 -2.08 -5.94 -4.40
N LEU A 76 -2.06 -5.02 -3.45
CA LEU A 76 -1.15 -3.88 -3.44
C LEU A 76 -0.10 -4.06 -2.35
N VAL A 77 1.16 -3.74 -2.67
CA VAL A 77 2.21 -3.51 -1.68
C VAL A 77 2.79 -2.13 -1.98
N MET A 78 2.58 -1.18 -1.10
CA MET A 78 2.92 0.22 -1.35
C MET A 78 3.73 0.80 -0.19
N VAL A 79 4.92 1.33 -0.50
CA VAL A 79 5.91 1.69 0.51
C VAL A 79 6.30 3.17 0.52
N GLN A 80 5.59 4.00 -0.23
CA GLN A 80 5.82 5.45 -0.24
C GLN A 80 5.20 6.15 0.97
N CYS A 81 5.63 7.39 1.20
CA CYS A 81 5.00 8.29 2.16
C CYS A 81 3.47 8.35 1.94
N TYR A 82 2.70 8.39 3.01
CA TYR A 82 1.22 8.46 2.99
C TYR A 82 0.55 7.27 2.28
N SER A 83 1.25 6.14 2.15
CA SER A 83 0.78 4.94 1.43
C SER A 83 -0.56 4.43 1.93
N GLY A 84 -0.85 4.57 3.23
CA GLY A 84 -2.09 4.13 3.84
C GLY A 84 -3.37 4.77 3.29
N GLY A 85 -3.27 5.87 2.55
CA GLY A 85 -4.41 6.39 1.78
C GLY A 85 -4.90 5.40 0.74
N PHE A 86 -3.99 4.65 0.11
CA PHE A 86 -4.31 3.61 -0.87
C PHE A 86 -5.00 2.38 -0.26
N ALA A 87 -5.02 2.22 1.07
CA ALA A 87 -5.84 1.18 1.69
C ALA A 87 -7.34 1.37 1.40
N ASN A 88 -7.75 2.59 1.04
CA ASN A 88 -9.13 2.90 0.68
C ASN A 88 -9.54 2.40 -0.72
N VAL A 89 -8.65 1.77 -1.50
CA VAL A 89 -9.03 1.04 -2.73
C VAL A 89 -10.07 -0.06 -2.48
N LEU A 90 -10.21 -0.47 -1.22
CA LEU A 90 -11.23 -1.39 -0.75
C LEU A 90 -12.65 -0.85 -0.94
N PHE A 91 -12.83 0.47 -0.99
CA PHE A 91 -14.13 1.12 -1.09
C PHE A 91 -14.42 1.61 -2.51
N GLU A 92 -15.70 1.77 -2.82
CA GLU A 92 -16.17 2.39 -4.07
C GLU A 92 -15.57 3.79 -4.22
N ASN A 93 -15.00 4.07 -5.39
CA ASN A 93 -14.28 5.31 -5.71
C ASN A 93 -13.12 5.66 -4.75
N GLY A 94 -12.65 4.71 -3.95
CA GLY A 94 -11.60 4.97 -2.93
C GLY A 94 -12.08 5.84 -1.76
N ASP A 95 -13.39 5.95 -1.55
CA ASP A 95 -13.99 6.79 -0.52
C ASP A 95 -14.46 5.93 0.67
N PRO A 96 -13.85 6.04 1.86
CA PRO A 96 -14.24 5.26 3.04
C PRO A 96 -15.68 5.51 3.53
N LYS A 97 -16.34 6.57 3.04
CA LYS A 97 -17.75 6.84 3.32
C LYS A 97 -18.71 5.99 2.48
N LYS A 98 -18.21 5.38 1.40
CA LYS A 98 -18.98 4.54 0.49
C LYS A 98 -18.96 3.06 0.89
N GLY A 99 -19.65 2.24 0.13
CA GLY A 99 -19.65 0.78 0.26
C GLY A 99 -18.32 0.16 -0.17
N LEU A 100 -18.22 -1.15 0.03
CA LEU A 100 -17.09 -1.92 -0.47
C LEU A 100 -17.12 -2.01 -1.99
N SER A 101 -15.96 -1.97 -2.61
CA SER A 101 -15.81 -2.28 -4.03
C SER A 101 -16.33 -3.70 -4.32
N LYS A 102 -16.92 -3.89 -5.49
CA LYS A 102 -17.31 -5.22 -5.99
C LYS A 102 -16.09 -6.08 -6.35
N HIS A 103 -14.95 -5.45 -6.67
CA HIS A 103 -13.71 -6.13 -7.01
C HIS A 103 -12.96 -6.55 -5.74
N ALA A 104 -12.44 -7.77 -5.71
CA ALA A 104 -11.63 -8.26 -4.62
C ALA A 104 -10.27 -7.52 -4.62
N ARG A 105 -10.02 -6.77 -3.54
CA ARG A 105 -8.80 -5.97 -3.35
C ARG A 105 -8.27 -6.13 -1.95
N ALA A 106 -6.96 -6.32 -1.86
CA ALA A 106 -6.23 -6.33 -0.61
C ALA A 106 -4.96 -5.48 -0.77
N GLY A 107 -4.37 -5.04 0.34
CA GLY A 107 -3.10 -4.33 0.25
C GLY A 107 -2.43 -4.17 1.59
N PHE A 108 -1.11 -3.96 1.49
CA PHE A 108 -0.17 -3.78 2.57
C PHE A 108 0.59 -2.47 2.33
N PHE A 109 0.66 -1.64 3.34
CA PHE A 109 1.14 -0.26 3.22
C PHE A 109 2.14 0.03 4.33
N SER A 110 3.26 0.64 3.99
CA SER A 110 4.33 0.92 4.94
C SER A 110 3.91 1.85 6.08
N THR A 111 3.00 2.80 5.81
CA THR A 111 2.59 3.76 6.84
C THR A 111 1.15 4.23 6.66
N ILE A 112 0.61 4.88 7.67
CA ILE A 112 -0.74 5.47 7.62
C ILE A 112 -0.80 6.68 6.68
N GLN A 113 -2.01 7.06 6.27
CA GLN A 113 -2.27 8.14 5.30
C GLN A 113 -1.80 9.54 5.72
N THR A 114 -1.44 9.72 7.00
CA THR A 114 -1.05 11.03 7.56
C THR A 114 0.44 11.17 7.81
N ARG A 115 1.25 10.11 7.56
CA ARG A 115 2.68 10.09 7.86
C ARG A 115 3.55 9.83 6.65
N VAL A 116 4.77 10.34 6.74
CA VAL A 116 5.87 9.94 5.85
C VAL A 116 6.31 8.51 6.20
N ALA A 117 6.84 7.78 5.22
CA ALA A 117 7.46 6.47 5.41
C ALA A 117 8.96 6.62 5.63
N ALA A 118 9.55 5.66 6.34
CA ALA A 118 10.99 5.43 6.30
C ALA A 118 11.37 5.00 4.87
N GLY A 119 12.55 5.40 4.37
CA GLY A 119 12.94 4.94 3.04
C GLY A 119 13.79 5.92 2.24
N CYS A 120 14.17 7.04 2.83
CA CYS A 120 15.21 7.91 2.28
C CYS A 120 16.36 7.99 3.29
N THR A 121 16.89 6.85 3.68
CA THR A 121 18.06 6.82 4.56
C THR A 121 19.28 7.25 3.73
N PRO A 122 20.00 8.30 4.13
CA PRO A 122 21.20 8.74 3.39
C PRO A 122 22.39 7.80 3.60
N ASP A 123 22.23 6.72 4.33
CA ASP A 123 23.29 5.72 4.55
C ASP A 123 23.45 4.86 3.29
N ILE A 124 24.65 4.85 2.74
CA ILE A 124 25.03 4.07 1.56
C ILE A 124 25.31 2.59 1.90
N ARG A 125 25.35 2.22 3.18
CA ARG A 125 25.57 0.85 3.60
C ARG A 125 24.26 0.08 3.59
N GLU A 126 24.18 -0.94 2.74
CA GLU A 126 22.96 -1.76 2.55
C GLU A 126 22.48 -2.42 3.86
N GLU A 127 23.37 -2.75 4.77
CA GLU A 127 23.06 -3.36 6.06
C GLU A 127 22.25 -2.44 6.99
N ASN A 128 22.36 -1.12 6.81
CA ASN A 128 21.64 -0.11 7.59
C ASN A 128 20.33 0.34 6.93
N TYR A 129 20.00 -0.23 5.77
CA TYR A 129 18.79 0.13 5.05
C TYR A 129 17.57 -0.51 5.72
N GLN A 130 16.89 0.27 6.53
CA GLN A 130 15.69 -0.16 7.25
C GLN A 130 14.46 0.54 6.67
N GLU A 131 13.68 -0.19 5.92
CA GLU A 131 12.40 0.25 5.40
C GLU A 131 11.42 -0.93 5.36
N TYR A 132 10.14 -0.62 5.27
CA TYR A 132 9.08 -1.64 5.23
C TYR A 132 9.33 -2.72 4.18
N SER A 133 9.69 -2.30 2.94
CA SER A 133 9.86 -3.24 1.82
C SER A 133 11.00 -4.23 2.05
N THR A 134 12.09 -3.79 2.64
CA THR A 134 13.24 -4.66 2.96
C THR A 134 12.78 -5.83 3.82
N SER A 135 12.20 -5.56 4.98
CA SER A 135 11.74 -6.60 5.91
C SER A 135 10.59 -7.44 5.34
N PHE A 136 9.71 -6.83 4.53
CA PHE A 136 8.59 -7.54 3.92
C PHE A 136 9.06 -8.60 2.91
N TRP A 137 10.00 -8.25 2.04
CA TRP A 137 10.53 -9.20 1.05
C TRP A 137 11.51 -10.19 1.67
N GLU A 138 12.27 -9.81 2.69
CA GLU A 138 13.10 -10.73 3.48
C GLU A 138 12.25 -11.83 4.11
N ALA A 139 11.13 -11.46 4.73
CA ALA A 139 10.21 -12.42 5.33
C ALA A 139 9.70 -13.46 4.32
N LEU A 140 9.32 -13.02 3.14
CA LEU A 140 8.82 -13.91 2.07
C LEU A 140 9.93 -14.78 1.47
N SER A 141 11.11 -14.21 1.24
CA SER A 141 12.22 -14.93 0.60
C SER A 141 12.98 -15.85 1.55
N GLY A 142 13.00 -15.52 2.85
CA GLY A 142 13.85 -16.18 3.86
C GLY A 142 15.33 -15.76 3.76
N VAL A 143 15.60 -14.68 3.04
CA VAL A 143 16.96 -14.16 2.83
C VAL A 143 16.96 -12.66 2.99
N SER A 144 17.86 -12.16 3.83
CA SER A 144 18.04 -10.72 4.01
C SER A 144 18.66 -10.06 2.77
N ARG A 145 18.55 -8.75 2.69
CA ARG A 145 19.12 -7.95 1.59
C ARG A 145 20.62 -8.19 1.37
N ILE A 146 21.35 -8.49 2.44
CA ILE A 146 22.79 -8.82 2.39
C ILE A 146 23.07 -10.33 2.23
N GLY A 147 22.08 -11.12 1.84
CA GLY A 147 22.24 -12.57 1.57
C GLY A 147 22.25 -13.48 2.80
N LYS A 148 22.00 -12.95 4.00
CA LYS A 148 21.94 -13.76 5.23
C LYS A 148 20.61 -14.49 5.31
N LYS A 149 20.61 -15.79 5.59
CA LYS A 149 19.40 -16.57 5.86
C LYS A 149 18.70 -16.04 7.11
N ILE A 150 17.38 -15.89 7.03
CA ILE A 150 16.51 -15.58 8.18
C ILE A 150 15.48 -16.69 8.36
N SER A 151 14.96 -16.84 9.57
CA SER A 151 13.82 -17.71 9.81
C SER A 151 12.59 -17.10 9.15
N LYS A 152 11.96 -17.83 8.25
CA LYS A 152 10.69 -17.40 7.64
C LYS A 152 9.60 -17.36 8.70
N PRO A 153 8.82 -16.28 8.77
CA PRO A 153 7.67 -16.25 9.65
C PRO A 153 6.58 -17.20 9.10
N ASP A 154 6.16 -18.10 9.97
CA ASP A 154 5.06 -19.03 9.75
C ASP A 154 4.30 -19.10 11.08
N TYR A 155 3.45 -18.09 11.29
CA TYR A 155 2.79 -17.89 12.59
C TYR A 155 1.58 -18.80 12.78
N ASN A 156 1.05 -19.35 11.69
CA ASN A 156 -0.08 -20.28 11.70
C ASN A 156 0.36 -21.74 11.57
N SER A 157 1.67 -21.99 11.35
CA SER A 157 2.28 -23.32 11.23
C SER A 157 1.74 -24.13 10.04
N ASP A 158 1.45 -23.46 8.91
CA ASP A 158 1.01 -24.12 7.67
C ASP A 158 2.16 -24.50 6.71
N GLY A 159 3.40 -24.21 7.10
CA GLY A 159 4.60 -24.49 6.32
C GLY A 159 4.91 -23.47 5.24
N GLN A 160 4.17 -22.38 5.16
CA GLN A 160 4.36 -21.32 4.16
C GLN A 160 4.46 -19.95 4.85
N THR A 161 5.01 -18.98 4.16
CA THR A 161 4.96 -17.58 4.60
C THR A 161 4.00 -16.82 3.70
N SER A 162 2.87 -16.44 4.23
CA SER A 162 1.88 -15.61 3.54
C SER A 162 2.28 -14.14 3.51
N LEU A 163 1.65 -13.34 2.63
CA LEU A 163 1.82 -11.88 2.63
C LEU A 163 1.37 -11.24 3.96
N MET A 164 0.40 -11.87 4.64
CA MET A 164 -0.07 -11.41 5.96
C MET A 164 1.01 -11.63 7.03
N GLU A 165 1.68 -12.76 7.01
CA GLU A 165 2.77 -13.06 7.93
C GLU A 165 3.99 -12.21 7.66
N ALA A 166 4.29 -11.93 6.39
CA ALA A 166 5.34 -10.97 6.05
C ALA A 166 5.03 -9.56 6.58
N HIS A 167 3.78 -9.12 6.49
CA HIS A 167 3.34 -7.85 7.08
C HIS A 167 3.44 -7.85 8.60
N SER A 168 3.04 -8.93 9.26
CA SER A 168 3.16 -9.11 10.71
C SER A 168 4.63 -9.12 11.14
N TYR A 169 5.50 -9.79 10.39
CA TYR A 169 6.93 -9.79 10.62
C TYR A 169 7.51 -8.39 10.62
N VAL A 170 7.16 -7.57 9.62
CA VAL A 170 7.59 -6.14 9.60
C VAL A 170 7.07 -5.42 10.84
N SER A 171 5.81 -5.60 11.19
CA SER A 171 5.18 -4.90 12.32
C SER A 171 5.84 -5.24 13.67
N ILE A 172 6.37 -6.46 13.79
CA ILE A 172 7.03 -6.97 15.01
C ILE A 172 8.51 -6.56 15.06
N ASN A 173 9.21 -6.63 13.92
CA ASN A 173 10.67 -6.53 13.87
C ASN A 173 11.19 -5.18 13.36
N SER A 174 10.36 -4.36 12.74
CA SER A 174 10.77 -3.06 12.22
C SER A 174 10.95 -2.06 13.38
N ASN A 175 12.08 -1.37 13.37
CA ASN A 175 12.39 -0.28 14.30
C ASN A 175 12.48 1.06 13.55
N THR A 176 11.50 1.35 12.73
CA THR A 176 11.42 2.56 11.91
C THR A 176 10.29 3.48 12.36
N ILE A 177 10.17 4.64 11.71
CA ILE A 177 9.05 5.58 11.92
C ILE A 177 7.75 5.10 11.28
N ASP A 178 7.76 4.00 10.55
CA ASP A 178 6.61 3.47 9.85
C ASP A 178 5.53 2.99 10.82
N ILE A 179 4.28 3.16 10.41
CA ILE A 179 3.12 2.57 11.06
C ILE A 179 2.41 1.72 10.01
N PRO A 180 2.87 0.47 9.82
CA PRO A 180 2.32 -0.39 8.78
C PRO A 180 0.83 -0.65 8.98
N ILE A 181 0.08 -0.62 7.89
CA ILE A 181 -1.34 -0.97 7.86
C ILE A 181 -1.68 -1.82 6.64
N LYS A 182 -2.84 -2.45 6.69
CA LYS A 182 -3.42 -3.22 5.59
C LYS A 182 -4.87 -2.78 5.34
N THR A 183 -5.45 -3.20 4.23
CA THR A 183 -6.85 -2.86 3.87
C THR A 183 -7.86 -3.24 4.94
N SER A 184 -7.68 -4.38 5.61
CA SER A 184 -8.58 -4.81 6.70
C SER A 184 -8.58 -3.86 7.90
N ASP A 185 -7.48 -3.17 8.18
CA ASP A 185 -7.40 -2.22 9.30
C ASP A 185 -8.28 -0.99 9.03
N VAL A 186 -8.32 -0.53 7.79
CA VAL A 186 -9.18 0.58 7.37
C VAL A 186 -10.66 0.15 7.40
N LEU A 187 -10.96 -1.09 6.99
CA LEU A 187 -12.31 -1.63 7.08
C LEU A 187 -12.78 -1.71 8.53
N LEU A 188 -11.97 -2.30 9.41
CA LEU A 188 -12.33 -2.50 10.81
C LEU A 188 -12.57 -1.16 11.54
N ARG A 189 -11.87 -0.11 11.16
CA ARG A 189 -12.09 1.24 11.72
C ARG A 189 -13.50 1.78 11.49
N LYS A 190 -14.22 1.31 10.48
CA LYS A 190 -15.64 1.70 10.25
C LYS A 190 -16.57 1.18 11.37
N PHE A 191 -16.18 0.09 12.00
CA PHE A 191 -16.97 -0.57 13.05
C PHE A 191 -16.53 -0.15 14.47
N LEU A 192 -15.51 0.71 14.59
CA LEU A 192 -15.13 1.25 15.88
C LEU A 192 -16.26 2.12 16.44
N PRO A 193 -16.62 1.95 17.73
CA PRO A 193 -17.47 2.89 18.44
C PRO A 193 -16.95 4.32 18.35
N ASP A 194 -17.84 5.31 18.35
CA ASP A 194 -17.46 6.71 18.13
C ASP A 194 -16.45 7.23 19.17
N GLU A 195 -16.49 6.69 20.36
CA GLU A 195 -15.56 7.01 21.46
C GLU A 195 -14.10 6.66 21.14
N PHE A 196 -13.86 5.65 20.27
CA PHE A 196 -12.53 5.22 19.84
C PHE A 196 -12.12 5.82 18.48
N LYS A 197 -13.02 6.55 17.83
CA LYS A 197 -12.67 7.23 16.58
C LYS A 197 -11.75 8.41 16.87
N PRO A 198 -10.69 8.64 16.07
CA PRO A 198 -9.83 9.80 16.26
C PRO A 198 -10.65 11.10 16.21
N LYS A 199 -10.65 11.85 17.28
CA LYS A 199 -11.24 13.20 17.29
C LYS A 199 -10.40 14.06 16.35
N VAL A 200 -10.98 14.52 15.25
CA VAL A 200 -10.37 15.52 14.38
C VAL A 200 -10.30 16.81 15.21
N LYS A 201 -9.10 17.16 15.69
CA LYS A 201 -8.89 18.49 16.27
C LYS A 201 -9.11 19.50 15.14
N THR A 202 -10.19 20.23 15.23
CA THR A 202 -10.38 21.44 14.40
C THR A 202 -9.24 22.37 14.77
N PRO A 203 -8.44 22.89 13.80
CA PRO A 203 -7.44 23.89 14.12
C PRO A 203 -8.15 25.06 14.81
N GLU A 204 -7.72 25.42 16.00
CA GLU A 204 -8.14 26.67 16.63
C GLU A 204 -7.80 27.79 15.65
N LYS A 205 -8.79 28.57 15.29
CA LYS A 205 -8.57 29.81 14.57
C LYS A 205 -7.76 30.70 15.52
N THR A 206 -6.45 30.76 15.32
CA THR A 206 -5.65 31.86 15.86
C THR A 206 -6.13 33.13 15.19
N GLY A 207 -6.82 33.96 16.00
CA GLY A 207 -7.26 35.29 15.61
C GLY A 207 -6.08 36.25 15.33
#